data_063f2f2b0ac6c182ab61c0cb34e4b553
#
_entry.id   063f2f2b0ac6c182ab61c0cb34e4b553
#
_cell.length_a   1.000
_cell.length_b   1.000
_cell.length_c   1.000
_cell.angle_alpha   90.00
_cell.angle_beta   90.00
_cell.angle_gamma   90.00
#
_symmetry.space_group_name_H-M   'P 1'
#
loop_
_entity.id
_entity.type
_entity.pdbx_description
1 polymer ?
#
loop_
_entity_poly.entity_id
_entity_poly.type
_entity_poly.pdbx_seq_one_letter_code
_entity_poly.pdbx_strand_id
1 'polypeptide(L)'
;MAPIGLFYGSTNGHTAAVARQIKQMLDDRYAAPGGEVVELFDLAEFYLADAAEFAYLILGVPTWNVGQLQRDWEAAIDELDELDLTGVRAALYGLGDQLGYPDTFGDALFFVADRLRSRGAELVGQWPTAGYSFSGSWAEEGGRFLGLMLDEDNQPELTAGRLSAWLAQVAAAFDLA
;
A
#
# COMPACT_ATOMS: atom_id res chain seq x y z
N MET A 1 3.86 19.88 -7.46
CA MET A 1 4.05 18.42 -7.24
C MET A 1 3.41 18.06 -5.91
N ALA A 2 2.58 17.06 -5.89
CA ALA A 2 2.02 16.52 -4.65
C ALA A 2 3.15 15.88 -3.82
N PRO A 3 3.14 15.98 -2.47
CA PRO A 3 4.19 15.41 -1.63
C PRO A 3 4.16 13.88 -1.55
N ILE A 4 3.03 13.24 -1.90
CA ILE A 4 2.82 11.80 -1.81
C ILE A 4 2.63 11.22 -3.22
N GLY A 5 3.47 10.26 -3.59
CA GLY A 5 3.24 9.40 -4.75
C GLY A 5 2.52 8.12 -4.31
N LEU A 6 1.36 7.83 -4.91
CA LEU A 6 0.63 6.58 -4.68
C LEU A 6 0.72 5.70 -5.93
N PHE A 7 1.46 4.62 -5.81
CA PHE A 7 1.68 3.63 -6.87
C PHE A 7 0.86 2.37 -6.60
N TYR A 8 0.17 1.87 -7.61
CA TYR A 8 -0.66 0.67 -7.46
C TYR A 8 -0.70 -0.17 -8.73
N GLY A 9 -0.90 -1.48 -8.55
CA GLY A 9 -1.26 -2.40 -9.62
C GLY A 9 -2.65 -2.96 -9.35
N SER A 10 -3.50 -3.04 -10.38
CA SER A 10 -4.89 -3.49 -10.23
C SER A 10 -5.36 -4.23 -11.47
N THR A 11 -5.94 -5.42 -11.28
CA THR A 11 -6.48 -6.23 -12.39
C THR A 11 -8.01 -6.13 -12.45
N ASN A 12 -8.70 -6.29 -11.31
CA ASN A 12 -10.16 -6.23 -11.23
C ASN A 12 -10.72 -4.89 -10.72
N GLY A 13 -9.87 -3.90 -10.50
CA GLY A 13 -10.25 -2.54 -10.12
C GLY A 13 -10.37 -2.26 -8.62
N HIS A 14 -10.28 -3.24 -7.74
CA HIS A 14 -10.43 -3.02 -6.29
C HIS A 14 -9.28 -2.20 -5.71
N THR A 15 -8.03 -2.52 -6.05
CA THR A 15 -6.86 -1.77 -5.59
C THR A 15 -6.88 -0.34 -6.12
N ALA A 16 -7.28 -0.15 -7.37
CA ALA A 16 -7.44 1.17 -7.98
C ALA A 16 -8.55 2.00 -7.31
N ALA A 17 -9.67 1.37 -6.93
CA ALA A 17 -10.75 2.03 -6.22
C ALA A 17 -10.30 2.54 -4.85
N VAL A 18 -9.54 1.73 -4.10
CA VAL A 18 -8.94 2.13 -2.81
C VAL A 18 -7.93 3.27 -3.02
N ALA A 19 -7.11 3.22 -4.06
CA ALA A 19 -6.17 4.30 -4.38
C ALA A 19 -6.88 5.65 -4.56
N ARG A 20 -8.00 5.67 -5.30
CA ARG A 20 -8.81 6.87 -5.48
C ARG A 20 -9.45 7.37 -4.17
N GLN A 21 -9.92 6.44 -3.32
CA GLN A 21 -10.44 6.79 -2.00
C GLN A 21 -9.37 7.42 -1.10
N ILE A 22 -8.17 6.85 -1.08
CA ILE A 22 -7.03 7.39 -0.33
C ILE A 22 -6.73 8.82 -0.80
N LYS A 23 -6.59 9.01 -2.12
CA LYS A 23 -6.34 10.34 -2.68
C LYS A 23 -7.42 11.33 -2.26
N GLN A 24 -8.70 10.99 -2.45
CA GLN A 24 -9.80 11.87 -2.07
C GLN A 24 -9.77 12.24 -0.59
N MET A 25 -9.61 11.27 0.30
CA MET A 25 -9.61 11.50 1.75
C MET A 25 -8.44 12.37 2.21
N LEU A 26 -7.25 12.18 1.63
CA LEU A 26 -6.07 12.97 1.99
C LEU A 26 -6.12 14.37 1.36
N ASP A 27 -6.54 14.48 0.12
CA ASP A 27 -6.68 15.78 -0.54
C ASP A 27 -7.75 16.64 0.14
N ASP A 28 -8.93 16.09 0.44
CA ASP A 28 -10.02 16.80 1.12
C ASP A 28 -9.59 17.35 2.49
N ARG A 29 -8.68 16.66 3.17
CA ARG A 29 -8.27 17.04 4.52
C ARG A 29 -7.03 17.91 4.57
N TYR A 30 -6.07 17.73 3.67
CA TYR A 30 -4.72 18.31 3.79
C TYR A 30 -4.31 19.16 2.59
N ALA A 31 -5.02 19.13 1.46
CA ALA A 31 -4.67 19.97 0.33
C ALA A 31 -5.10 21.43 0.55
N ALA A 32 -4.30 22.35 0.02
CA ALA A 32 -4.74 23.75 -0.12
C ALA A 32 -5.89 23.83 -1.14
N PRO A 33 -6.74 24.89 -1.11
CA PRO A 33 -7.82 25.05 -2.06
C PRO A 33 -7.35 24.93 -3.51
N GLY A 34 -7.89 23.95 -4.24
CA GLY A 34 -7.52 23.67 -5.65
C GLY A 34 -6.18 22.94 -5.85
N GLY A 35 -5.54 22.51 -4.75
CA GLY A 35 -4.33 21.70 -4.79
C GLY A 35 -4.59 20.21 -4.56
N GLU A 36 -3.53 19.43 -4.51
CA GLU A 36 -3.52 18.01 -4.18
C GLU A 36 -2.31 17.68 -3.31
N VAL A 37 -2.45 16.66 -2.47
CA VAL A 37 -1.33 16.12 -1.69
C VAL A 37 -0.94 14.71 -2.15
N VAL A 38 -1.80 14.04 -2.93
CA VAL A 38 -1.55 12.69 -3.47
C VAL A 38 -1.62 12.72 -4.99
N GLU A 39 -0.60 12.17 -5.64
CA GLU A 39 -0.57 11.88 -7.07
C GLU A 39 -0.66 10.37 -7.31
N LEU A 40 -1.51 9.94 -8.24
CA LEU A 40 -1.78 8.52 -8.52
C LEU A 40 -0.98 8.01 -9.72
N PHE A 41 -0.39 6.83 -9.57
CA PHE A 41 0.37 6.14 -10.61
C PHE A 41 -0.09 4.69 -10.74
N ASP A 42 -0.76 4.39 -11.85
CA ASP A 42 -1.09 3.02 -12.22
C ASP A 42 0.13 2.37 -12.89
N LEU A 43 0.63 1.28 -12.31
CA LEU A 43 1.81 0.57 -12.83
C LEU A 43 1.60 -0.09 -14.21
N ALA A 44 0.36 -0.12 -14.69
CA ALA A 44 0.08 -0.50 -16.07
C ALA A 44 0.50 0.59 -17.08
N GLU A 45 0.66 1.84 -16.62
CA GLU A 45 0.92 3.02 -17.47
C GLU A 45 2.19 3.79 -17.08
N PHE A 46 2.61 3.70 -15.81
CA PHE A 46 3.73 4.48 -15.25
C PHE A 46 4.84 3.57 -14.72
N TYR A 47 6.06 4.10 -14.71
CA TYR A 47 7.21 3.41 -14.15
C TYR A 47 7.27 3.54 -12.63
N LEU A 48 7.61 2.46 -11.95
CA LEU A 48 7.82 2.48 -10.50
C LEU A 48 9.09 3.26 -10.12
N ALA A 49 10.02 3.40 -11.03
CA ALA A 49 11.23 4.21 -10.85
C ALA A 49 10.92 5.68 -10.50
N ASP A 50 9.77 6.21 -10.92
CA ASP A 50 9.35 7.58 -10.59
C ASP A 50 9.09 7.76 -9.09
N ALA A 51 8.98 6.67 -8.31
CA ALA A 51 8.85 6.72 -6.85
C ALA A 51 10.01 7.46 -6.15
N ALA A 52 11.19 7.50 -6.76
CA ALA A 52 12.34 8.22 -6.22
C ALA A 52 12.14 9.75 -6.15
N GLU A 53 11.14 10.29 -6.85
CA GLU A 53 10.85 11.73 -6.84
C GLU A 53 10.05 12.19 -5.61
N PHE A 54 9.52 11.24 -4.81
CA PHE A 54 8.64 11.53 -3.69
C PHE A 54 9.31 11.29 -2.33
N ALA A 55 9.07 12.20 -1.39
CA ALA A 55 9.47 12.01 0.01
C ALA A 55 8.57 11.01 0.75
N TYR A 56 7.32 10.90 0.31
CA TYR A 56 6.31 10.01 0.89
C TYR A 56 5.70 9.12 -0.18
N LEU A 57 5.63 7.83 0.12
CA LEU A 57 5.06 6.83 -0.80
C LEU A 57 3.90 6.08 -0.14
N ILE A 58 2.85 5.87 -0.92
CA ILE A 58 1.81 4.88 -0.60
C ILE A 58 1.81 3.86 -1.73
N LEU A 59 1.84 2.57 -1.40
CA LEU A 59 1.89 1.51 -2.40
C LEU A 59 0.75 0.53 -2.20
N GLY A 60 -0.05 0.34 -3.23
CA GLY A 60 -1.19 -0.58 -3.27
C GLY A 60 -0.81 -1.90 -3.92
N VAL A 61 -0.76 -2.98 -3.13
CA VAL A 61 -0.22 -4.28 -3.56
C VAL A 61 -1.23 -5.40 -3.28
N PRO A 62 -2.04 -5.79 -4.27
CA PRO A 62 -2.93 -6.94 -4.10
C PRO A 62 -2.14 -8.26 -4.14
N THR A 63 -2.57 -9.23 -3.34
CA THR A 63 -2.04 -10.60 -3.40
C THR A 63 -2.94 -11.44 -4.31
N TRP A 64 -2.34 -12.07 -5.31
CA TRP A 64 -3.02 -12.92 -6.27
C TRP A 64 -2.69 -14.39 -6.05
N ASN A 65 -3.63 -15.27 -6.40
CA ASN A 65 -3.45 -16.72 -6.29
C ASN A 65 -2.88 -17.13 -4.91
N VAL A 66 -1.84 -17.93 -4.90
CA VAL A 66 -1.21 -18.45 -3.68
C VAL A 66 -0.02 -17.54 -3.30
N GLY A 67 -0.31 -16.33 -2.82
CA GLY A 67 0.72 -15.40 -2.34
C GLY A 67 1.53 -14.69 -3.42
N GLN A 68 1.00 -14.57 -4.63
CA GLN A 68 1.72 -14.02 -5.78
C GLN A 68 1.49 -12.52 -5.95
N LEU A 69 2.48 -11.83 -6.55
CA LEU A 69 2.32 -10.47 -7.02
C LEU A 69 1.32 -10.40 -8.17
N GLN A 70 0.55 -9.33 -8.20
CA GLN A 70 -0.26 -8.96 -9.35
C GLN A 70 0.65 -8.63 -10.55
N ARG A 71 0.20 -8.88 -11.77
CA ARG A 71 0.97 -8.83 -13.01
C ARG A 71 1.80 -7.55 -13.19
N ASP A 72 1.22 -6.40 -12.94
CA ASP A 72 1.91 -5.11 -13.15
C ASP A 72 2.97 -4.90 -12.09
N TRP A 73 2.73 -5.36 -10.86
CA TRP A 73 3.75 -5.39 -9.80
C TRP A 73 4.90 -6.34 -10.12
N GLU A 74 4.59 -7.53 -10.64
CA GLU A 74 5.63 -8.49 -11.04
C GLU A 74 6.54 -7.91 -12.12
N ALA A 75 5.98 -7.17 -13.06
CA ALA A 75 6.74 -6.51 -14.12
C ALA A 75 7.58 -5.32 -13.63
N ALA A 76 7.12 -4.59 -12.60
CA ALA A 76 7.71 -3.31 -12.16
C ALA A 76 8.63 -3.45 -10.93
N ILE A 77 8.48 -4.47 -10.11
CA ILE A 77 9.11 -4.52 -8.77
C ILE A 77 10.64 -4.40 -8.81
N ASP A 78 11.29 -4.93 -9.84
CA ASP A 78 12.75 -4.89 -9.99
C ASP A 78 13.26 -3.45 -10.26
N GLU A 79 12.41 -2.53 -10.69
CA GLU A 79 12.78 -1.11 -10.83
C GLU A 79 13.18 -0.51 -9.47
N LEU A 80 12.65 -1.01 -8.35
CA LEU A 80 13.03 -0.56 -7.01
C LEU A 80 14.51 -0.85 -6.70
N ASP A 81 15.09 -1.88 -7.28
CA ASP A 81 16.46 -2.33 -6.96
C ASP A 81 17.53 -1.31 -7.37
N GLU A 82 17.20 -0.40 -8.29
CA GLU A 82 18.10 0.64 -8.79
C GLU A 82 17.91 1.99 -8.04
N LEU A 83 16.93 2.10 -7.11
CA LEU A 83 16.62 3.35 -6.44
C LEU A 83 17.40 3.51 -5.13
N ASP A 84 17.67 4.76 -4.77
CA ASP A 84 18.04 5.15 -3.42
C ASP A 84 16.80 5.81 -2.77
N LEU A 85 16.24 5.15 -1.78
CA LEU A 85 15.06 5.60 -1.05
C LEU A 85 15.40 6.05 0.39
N THR A 86 16.67 6.36 0.64
CA THR A 86 17.12 6.89 1.93
C THR A 86 16.36 8.17 2.27
N GLY A 87 15.71 8.21 3.44
CA GLY A 87 14.90 9.33 3.89
C GLY A 87 13.45 9.34 3.38
N VAL A 88 13.08 8.40 2.52
CA VAL A 88 11.69 8.21 2.07
C VAL A 88 10.90 7.43 3.13
N ARG A 89 9.70 7.89 3.47
CA ARG A 89 8.74 7.13 4.28
C ARG A 89 7.70 6.50 3.38
N ALA A 90 7.48 5.20 3.56
CA ALA A 90 6.58 4.43 2.71
C ALA A 90 5.54 3.68 3.55
N ALA A 91 4.28 3.78 3.14
CA ALA A 91 3.16 3.03 3.69
C ALA A 91 2.58 2.10 2.62
N LEU A 92 2.19 0.88 3.02
CA LEU A 92 1.62 -0.09 2.10
C LEU A 92 0.17 -0.41 2.47
N TYR A 93 -0.65 -0.66 1.47
CA TYR A 93 -1.93 -1.34 1.66
C TYR A 93 -2.05 -2.51 0.68
N GLY A 94 -2.69 -3.55 1.13
CA GLY A 94 -2.88 -4.75 0.34
C GLY A 94 -4.33 -5.21 0.35
N LEU A 95 -4.71 -5.98 -0.67
CA LEU A 95 -5.97 -6.67 -0.77
C LEU A 95 -5.70 -8.16 -0.87
N GLY A 96 -6.48 -8.96 -0.13
CA GLY A 96 -6.38 -10.40 -0.14
C GLY A 96 -7.67 -11.06 0.32
N ASP A 97 -7.72 -12.39 0.21
CA ASP A 97 -8.84 -13.24 0.62
C ASP A 97 -8.39 -14.17 1.75
N GLN A 98 -8.69 -13.79 2.99
CA GLN A 98 -8.23 -14.51 4.18
C GLN A 98 -8.87 -15.90 4.34
N LEU A 99 -10.05 -16.12 3.76
CA LEU A 99 -10.73 -17.41 3.84
C LEU A 99 -10.40 -18.32 2.67
N GLY A 100 -10.25 -17.76 1.46
CA GLY A 100 -9.87 -18.51 0.27
C GLY A 100 -8.38 -18.88 0.24
N TYR A 101 -7.52 -18.02 0.81
CA TYR A 101 -6.06 -18.19 0.83
C TYR A 101 -5.48 -17.91 2.22
N PRO A 102 -5.88 -18.70 3.25
CA PRO A 102 -5.51 -18.39 4.64
C PRO A 102 -4.03 -18.57 4.96
N ASP A 103 -3.29 -19.35 4.19
CA ASP A 103 -1.88 -19.66 4.44
C ASP A 103 -0.93 -18.66 3.78
N THR A 104 -1.44 -17.81 2.88
CA THR A 104 -0.66 -16.87 2.08
C THR A 104 -1.29 -15.48 2.05
N PHE A 105 -2.07 -15.16 3.08
CA PHE A 105 -2.83 -13.90 3.15
C PHE A 105 -1.91 -12.68 3.14
N GLY A 106 -2.01 -11.88 2.09
CA GLY A 106 -1.23 -10.65 1.96
C GLY A 106 0.26 -10.84 1.66
N ASP A 107 0.70 -12.02 1.29
CA ASP A 107 2.13 -12.33 1.07
C ASP A 107 2.81 -11.40 0.08
N ALA A 108 2.11 -10.92 -0.95
CA ALA A 108 2.67 -10.02 -1.94
C ALA A 108 3.20 -8.71 -1.35
N LEU A 109 2.63 -8.26 -0.23
CA LEU A 109 3.08 -7.07 0.49
C LEU A 109 4.52 -7.21 0.97
N PHE A 110 4.92 -8.42 1.36
CA PHE A 110 6.28 -8.72 1.82
C PHE A 110 7.33 -8.42 0.75
N PHE A 111 7.09 -8.81 -0.49
CA PHE A 111 8.06 -8.62 -1.57
C PHE A 111 8.36 -7.14 -1.82
N VAL A 112 7.32 -6.30 -1.79
CA VAL A 112 7.48 -4.85 -1.96
C VAL A 112 8.13 -4.23 -0.73
N ALA A 113 7.69 -4.60 0.48
CA ALA A 113 8.27 -4.11 1.74
C ALA A 113 9.76 -4.42 1.86
N ASP A 114 10.16 -5.64 1.49
CA ASP A 114 11.56 -6.07 1.52
C ASP A 114 12.44 -5.23 0.59
N ARG A 115 11.98 -4.97 -0.65
CA ARG A 115 12.67 -4.08 -1.59
C ARG A 115 12.80 -2.65 -1.04
N LEU A 116 11.71 -2.07 -0.54
CA LEU A 116 11.72 -0.71 0.03
C LEU A 116 12.72 -0.58 1.17
N ARG A 117 12.71 -1.52 2.11
CA ARG A 117 13.65 -1.55 3.24
C ARG A 117 15.09 -1.70 2.76
N SER A 118 15.37 -2.58 1.82
CA SER A 118 16.72 -2.80 1.29
C SER A 118 17.24 -1.58 0.53
N ARG A 119 16.37 -0.70 0.05
CA ARG A 119 16.72 0.56 -0.61
C ARG A 119 16.75 1.77 0.34
N GLY A 120 16.55 1.56 1.64
CA GLY A 120 16.69 2.58 2.68
C GLY A 120 15.42 3.31 3.06
N ALA A 121 14.25 2.92 2.51
CA ALA A 121 12.98 3.50 2.93
C ALA A 121 12.58 3.08 4.34
N GLU A 122 11.98 4.01 5.08
CA GLU A 122 11.34 3.75 6.37
C GLU A 122 9.89 3.30 6.14
N LEU A 123 9.54 2.08 6.57
CA LEU A 123 8.15 1.62 6.51
C LEU A 123 7.36 2.18 7.69
N VAL A 124 6.20 2.76 7.37
CA VAL A 124 5.22 3.27 8.33
C VAL A 124 3.84 2.68 8.04
N GLY A 125 2.90 2.82 8.96
CA GLY A 125 1.53 2.37 8.72
C GLY A 125 1.32 0.87 8.88
N GLN A 126 2.12 0.19 9.69
CA GLN A 126 1.87 -1.20 10.07
C GLN A 126 0.51 -1.32 10.74
N TRP A 127 -0.19 -2.44 10.48
CA TRP A 127 -1.57 -2.62 10.93
C TRP A 127 -1.74 -3.89 11.78
N PRO A 128 -2.47 -3.86 12.91
CA PRO A 128 -2.66 -5.04 13.76
C PRO A 128 -3.35 -6.19 13.03
N THR A 129 -2.94 -7.43 13.33
CA THR A 129 -3.57 -8.65 12.78
C THR A 129 -4.87 -9.01 13.47
N ALA A 130 -5.23 -8.35 14.57
CA ALA A 130 -6.49 -8.58 15.28
C ALA A 130 -7.71 -8.31 14.36
N GLY A 131 -8.68 -9.22 14.39
CA GLY A 131 -9.89 -9.12 13.56
C GLY A 131 -9.79 -9.81 12.19
N TYR A 132 -8.67 -10.47 11.90
CA TYR A 132 -8.48 -11.28 10.71
C TYR A 132 -8.41 -12.77 11.06
N SER A 133 -8.89 -13.61 10.12
CA SER A 133 -8.87 -15.07 10.23
C SER A 133 -7.99 -15.67 9.15
N PHE A 134 -6.69 -15.75 9.40
CA PHE A 134 -5.71 -16.34 8.49
C PHE A 134 -4.80 -17.30 9.27
N SER A 135 -4.11 -18.18 8.56
CA SER A 135 -3.21 -19.18 9.17
C SER A 135 -1.73 -18.78 9.02
N GLY A 136 -1.38 -18.07 7.95
CA GLY A 136 -0.03 -17.64 7.67
C GLY A 136 0.03 -16.43 6.76
N SER A 137 1.04 -15.59 6.95
CA SER A 137 1.33 -14.44 6.10
C SER A 137 2.80 -14.06 6.21
N TRP A 138 3.47 -13.93 5.09
CA TRP A 138 4.83 -13.35 5.06
C TRP A 138 4.83 -11.86 5.38
N ALA A 139 3.69 -11.21 5.24
CA ALA A 139 3.52 -9.79 5.57
C ALA A 139 3.26 -9.54 7.07
N GLU A 140 3.26 -10.59 7.90
CA GLU A 140 3.06 -10.47 9.35
C GLU A 140 4.41 -10.48 10.08
N GLU A 141 4.62 -9.49 10.93
CA GLU A 141 5.76 -9.38 11.81
C GLU A 141 5.30 -8.95 13.21
N GLY A 142 5.46 -9.82 14.19
CA GLY A 142 5.16 -9.52 15.60
C GLY A 142 3.72 -9.11 15.89
N GLY A 143 2.75 -9.75 15.24
CA GLY A 143 1.32 -9.47 15.41
C GLY A 143 0.81 -8.26 14.61
N ARG A 144 1.59 -7.75 13.67
CA ARG A 144 1.21 -6.66 12.78
C ARG A 144 1.52 -7.02 11.34
N PHE A 145 0.65 -6.61 10.42
CA PHE A 145 0.96 -6.60 8.99
C PHE A 145 1.91 -5.45 8.65
N LEU A 146 2.71 -5.63 7.62
CA LEU A 146 3.63 -4.60 7.09
C LEU A 146 2.91 -3.38 6.52
N GLY A 147 1.60 -3.45 6.35
CA GLY A 147 0.71 -2.38 5.91
C GLY A 147 -0.74 -2.71 6.21
N LEU A 148 -1.66 -1.87 5.74
CA LEU A 148 -3.09 -2.11 5.90
C LEU A 148 -3.53 -3.28 5.02
N MET A 149 -4.11 -4.33 5.60
CA MET A 149 -4.77 -5.40 4.85
C MET A 149 -6.27 -5.17 4.75
N LEU A 150 -6.79 -5.23 3.53
CA LEU A 150 -8.20 -5.15 3.21
C LEU A 150 -8.68 -6.47 2.60
N ASP A 151 -9.90 -6.89 2.94
CA ASP A 151 -10.50 -8.12 2.43
C ASP A 151 -11.92 -7.82 1.93
N GLU A 152 -12.01 -7.47 0.65
CA GLU A 152 -13.28 -7.15 0.00
C GLU A 152 -14.14 -8.39 -0.25
N ASP A 153 -13.55 -9.58 -0.25
CA ASP A 153 -14.28 -10.84 -0.44
C ASP A 153 -15.05 -11.25 0.82
N ASN A 154 -14.45 -11.06 2.01
CA ASN A 154 -14.99 -11.57 3.26
C ASN A 154 -15.41 -10.49 4.27
N GLN A 155 -14.78 -9.32 4.24
CA GLN A 155 -14.99 -8.23 5.20
C GLN A 155 -15.14 -6.85 4.52
N PRO A 156 -15.95 -6.72 3.45
CA PRO A 156 -16.08 -5.43 2.74
C PRO A 156 -16.68 -4.33 3.62
N GLU A 157 -17.47 -4.67 4.63
CA GLU A 157 -18.07 -3.74 5.58
C GLU A 157 -17.03 -3.08 6.51
N LEU A 158 -15.85 -3.66 6.66
CA LEU A 158 -14.78 -3.14 7.52
C LEU A 158 -13.79 -2.21 6.77
N THR A 159 -13.82 -2.20 5.45
CA THR A 159 -12.85 -1.46 4.62
C THR A 159 -12.86 0.03 4.91
N ALA A 160 -14.01 0.67 4.96
CA ALA A 160 -14.10 2.12 5.18
C ALA A 160 -13.52 2.53 6.53
N GLY A 161 -13.86 1.82 7.60
CA GLY A 161 -13.37 2.10 8.96
C GLY A 161 -11.87 1.84 9.11
N ARG A 162 -11.38 0.74 8.55
CA ARG A 162 -9.96 0.40 8.53
C ARG A 162 -9.16 1.45 7.76
N LEU A 163 -9.64 1.86 6.60
CA LEU A 163 -8.98 2.84 5.76
C LEU A 163 -8.89 4.20 6.46
N SER A 164 -9.98 4.67 7.07
CA SER A 164 -10.01 5.93 7.80
C SER A 164 -9.03 5.95 8.98
N ALA A 165 -9.02 4.90 9.79
CA ALA A 165 -8.10 4.79 10.93
C ALA A 165 -6.64 4.70 10.49
N TRP A 166 -6.36 3.93 9.44
CA TRP A 166 -5.01 3.79 8.89
C TRP A 166 -4.49 5.09 8.29
N LEU A 167 -5.32 5.83 7.55
CA LEU A 167 -4.91 7.11 6.97
C LEU A 167 -4.60 8.16 8.03
N ALA A 168 -5.29 8.16 9.18
CA ALA A 168 -4.93 9.03 10.29
C ALA A 168 -3.53 8.72 10.84
N GLN A 169 -3.17 7.44 10.93
CA GLN A 169 -1.84 6.98 11.34
C GLN A 169 -0.77 7.36 10.29
N VAL A 170 -1.05 7.13 9.01
CA VAL A 170 -0.12 7.44 7.91
C VAL A 170 0.10 8.94 7.79
N ALA A 171 -0.96 9.74 7.86
CA ALA A 171 -0.86 11.21 7.80
C ALA A 171 0.04 11.77 8.91
N ALA A 172 -0.09 11.25 10.13
CA ALA A 172 0.79 11.62 11.25
C ALA A 172 2.25 11.21 10.99
N ALA A 173 2.48 10.01 10.42
CA ALA A 173 3.81 9.53 10.09
C ALA A 173 4.46 10.29 8.91
N PHE A 174 3.64 10.89 8.03
CA PHE A 174 4.08 11.72 6.90
C PHE A 174 4.17 13.21 7.25
N ASP A 175 3.97 13.58 8.53
CA ASP A 175 4.00 14.97 9.00
C ASP A 175 3.02 15.89 8.23
N LEU A 176 1.87 15.36 7.80
CA LEU A 176 0.82 16.15 7.17
C LEU A 176 0.09 16.98 8.23
N ALA A 177 0.07 18.29 8.02
CA ALA A 177 -0.54 19.25 8.95
C ALA A 177 -1.88 19.78 8.44
#